data_d41a11b2d4ccbcb5de4ab7ef05ba53bb
#
_entry.id   d41a11b2d4ccbcb5de4ab7ef05ba53bb
#
_cell.length_a   1.000
_cell.length_b   1.000
_cell.length_c   1.000
_cell.angle_alpha   90.00
_cell.angle_beta   90.00
_cell.angle_gamma   90.00
#
_symmetry.space_group_name_H-M   'P 1'
#
loop_
_entity.id
_entity.type
_entity.pdbx_description
1 polymer ?
#
loop_
_entity_poly.entity_id
_entity_poly.type
_entity_poly.pdbx_seq_one_letter_code
_entity_poly.pdbx_strand_id
1 'polypeptide(L)'
;SPIYIIIAAGLAGYLYGMRVIAGKEGMSNIVQWVHTVEDIEVSDFLHGGELIFTTGIANKGQDWMLPFVKNLIEKHVSGLVLNIGPYIKAIPAKVISYCNENNFPLMDIPWKTRIVDISRDFCNQIILNERKEETIGDTLKNFIFFPGDYAKYIPILECNDFDIEADYSIIGIKADMAENISTRKVESAFERIVYSYQKHWGGFKVDNLLFYVLSDFTDKEIEELVNRVQSEEAKYISINKLYIAVSKTKNKLKFLSNSYQIVLRMLKLAQRRGITPMFYDKLEIKKLILAVNDVSLLESIYDENLKKLEIYDRDNGTDYMNFLRMYLKYDGSVQKVAQETFVHRNTINYQLAK
;
A
#
# COMPACT_ATOMS: atom_id res chain seq x y z
N SER A 1 5.38 -5.61 15.99
CA SER A 1 4.48 -6.58 15.30
C SER A 1 3.04 -6.10 15.45
N PRO A 2 2.23 -6.15 14.41
CA PRO A 2 0.85 -5.72 14.47
C PRO A 2 0.06 -6.52 15.50
N ILE A 3 -0.97 -5.92 16.06
CA ILE A 3 -1.87 -6.65 16.94
C ILE A 3 -2.85 -7.41 16.07
N TYR A 4 -2.64 -8.72 16.00
CA TYR A 4 -3.60 -9.63 15.39
C TYR A 4 -4.72 -9.97 16.39
N ILE A 5 -5.92 -10.23 15.89
CA ILE A 5 -7.04 -10.66 16.75
C ILE A 5 -6.66 -11.91 17.55
N ILE A 6 -5.89 -12.84 16.99
CA ILE A 6 -5.46 -14.05 17.70
C ILE A 6 -4.63 -13.72 18.95
N ILE A 7 -3.74 -12.73 18.87
CA ILE A 7 -2.91 -12.29 20.02
C ILE A 7 -3.81 -11.57 21.03
N ALA A 8 -4.66 -10.66 20.55
CA ALA A 8 -5.59 -9.92 21.36
C ALA A 8 -6.57 -10.86 22.08
N ALA A 9 -7.15 -11.83 21.36
CA ALA A 9 -8.07 -12.80 21.94
C ALA A 9 -7.38 -13.75 22.92
N GLY A 10 -6.14 -14.17 22.65
CA GLY A 10 -5.35 -15.01 23.55
C GLY A 10 -5.08 -14.32 24.89
N LEU A 11 -4.58 -13.09 24.87
CA LEU A 11 -4.34 -12.30 26.06
C LEU A 11 -5.65 -11.98 26.80
N ALA A 12 -6.68 -11.55 26.09
CA ALA A 12 -7.97 -11.23 26.65
C ALA A 12 -8.72 -12.48 27.13
N GLY A 13 -8.50 -13.65 26.52
CA GLY A 13 -9.00 -14.93 26.99
C GLY A 13 -8.50 -15.24 28.39
N TYR A 14 -7.21 -15.08 28.61
CA TYR A 14 -6.59 -15.30 29.90
C TYR A 14 -7.02 -14.26 30.97
N LEU A 15 -7.00 -12.96 30.61
CA LEU A 15 -7.23 -11.90 31.57
C LEU A 15 -8.72 -11.60 31.80
N TYR A 16 -9.54 -11.71 30.76
CA TYR A 16 -10.91 -11.19 30.74
C TYR A 16 -11.98 -12.23 30.41
N GLY A 17 -11.58 -13.49 30.16
CA GLY A 17 -12.50 -14.54 29.81
C GLY A 17 -13.10 -14.43 28.40
N MET A 18 -12.40 -13.79 27.47
CA MET A 18 -12.81 -13.71 26.06
C MET A 18 -12.73 -15.08 25.40
N ARG A 19 -13.75 -15.41 24.59
CA ARG A 19 -13.81 -16.69 23.86
C ARG A 19 -14.09 -16.42 22.37
N VAL A 20 -13.45 -17.18 21.51
CA VAL A 20 -13.71 -17.17 20.08
C VAL A 20 -14.92 -18.08 19.78
N ILE A 21 -15.95 -17.51 19.18
CA ILE A 21 -17.21 -18.18 18.89
C ILE A 21 -17.30 -18.62 17.42
N ALA A 22 -16.84 -17.75 16.48
CA ALA A 22 -16.92 -18.01 15.05
C ALA A 22 -15.80 -17.26 14.29
N GLY A 23 -15.64 -17.55 13.00
CA GLY A 23 -14.73 -16.85 12.11
C GLY A 23 -13.24 -17.08 12.43
N LYS A 24 -12.86 -18.27 12.83
CA LYS A 24 -11.48 -18.61 13.24
C LYS A 24 -10.43 -18.30 12.16
N GLU A 25 -10.77 -18.44 10.90
CA GLU A 25 -9.87 -18.14 9.78
C GLU A 25 -9.53 -16.64 9.69
N GLY A 26 -10.40 -15.76 10.20
CA GLY A 26 -10.16 -14.31 10.28
C GLY A 26 -9.37 -13.86 11.51
N MET A 27 -8.88 -14.77 12.35
CA MET A 27 -8.12 -14.40 13.57
C MET A 27 -6.75 -13.77 13.27
N SER A 28 -6.30 -13.84 12.04
CA SER A 28 -5.13 -13.11 11.54
C SER A 28 -5.44 -11.66 11.12
N ASN A 29 -6.69 -11.20 11.22
CA ASN A 29 -7.02 -9.82 10.95
C ASN A 29 -6.30 -8.89 11.94
N ILE A 30 -5.80 -7.77 11.43
CA ILE A 30 -5.08 -6.77 12.22
C ILE A 30 -6.10 -5.86 12.90
N VAL A 31 -5.84 -5.54 14.17
CA VAL A 31 -6.60 -4.57 14.93
C VAL A 31 -5.84 -3.24 14.91
N GLN A 32 -6.38 -2.27 14.19
CA GLN A 32 -5.82 -0.91 14.13
C GLN A 32 -6.35 -0.02 15.25
N TRP A 33 -7.58 -0.26 15.69
CA TRP A 33 -8.23 0.49 16.77
C TRP A 33 -9.30 -0.34 17.46
N VAL A 34 -9.73 0.13 18.64
CA VAL A 34 -10.83 -0.46 19.40
C VAL A 34 -11.95 0.56 19.50
N HIS A 35 -13.18 0.15 19.22
CA HIS A 35 -14.34 1.02 19.30
C HIS A 35 -15.55 0.30 19.89
N THR A 36 -16.39 1.04 20.64
CA THR A 36 -17.66 0.52 21.14
C THR A 36 -18.78 1.09 20.29
N VAL A 37 -19.57 0.21 19.67
CA VAL A 37 -20.70 0.56 18.80
C VAL A 37 -21.92 -0.18 19.31
N GLU A 38 -22.95 0.57 19.68
CA GLU A 38 -24.21 0.02 20.20
C GLU A 38 -25.34 0.05 19.16
N ASP A 39 -25.22 0.91 18.14
CA ASP A 39 -26.24 1.10 17.10
C ASP A 39 -25.63 0.96 15.70
N ILE A 40 -26.37 0.30 14.81
CA ILE A 40 -25.98 0.13 13.41
C ILE A 40 -25.83 1.47 12.66
N GLU A 41 -26.60 2.50 13.02
CA GLU A 41 -26.51 3.82 12.40
C GLU A 41 -25.17 4.52 12.65
N VAL A 42 -24.47 4.16 13.74
CA VAL A 42 -23.13 4.69 14.06
C VAL A 42 -22.05 4.08 13.18
N SER A 43 -22.33 3.00 12.50
CA SER A 43 -21.35 2.28 11.66
C SER A 43 -20.80 3.09 10.49
N ASP A 44 -21.48 4.17 10.08
CA ASP A 44 -21.00 5.06 9.01
C ASP A 44 -19.73 5.83 9.39
N PHE A 45 -19.40 5.90 10.68
CA PHE A 45 -18.18 6.52 11.20
C PHE A 45 -16.99 5.56 11.28
N LEU A 46 -17.17 4.27 10.96
CA LEU A 46 -16.10 3.28 10.95
C LEU A 46 -15.20 3.45 9.71
N HIS A 47 -13.92 3.28 9.92
CA HIS A 47 -12.91 3.43 8.87
C HIS A 47 -12.38 2.10 8.32
N GLY A 48 -12.70 0.98 9.01
CA GLY A 48 -12.17 -0.34 8.75
C GLY A 48 -10.92 -0.64 9.61
N GLY A 49 -10.76 -1.91 9.97
CA GLY A 49 -9.65 -2.34 10.83
C GLY A 49 -9.90 -2.22 12.33
N GLU A 50 -11.11 -1.79 12.76
CA GLU A 50 -11.47 -1.74 14.17
C GLU A 50 -11.83 -3.13 14.73
N LEU A 51 -11.56 -3.32 16.02
CA LEU A 51 -12.18 -4.35 16.83
C LEU A 51 -13.37 -3.70 17.59
N ILE A 52 -14.57 -4.13 17.24
CA ILE A 52 -15.81 -3.56 17.77
C ILE A 52 -16.26 -4.32 19.02
N PHE A 53 -16.64 -3.56 20.06
CA PHE A 53 -17.33 -4.07 21.24
C PHE A 53 -18.78 -3.59 21.22
N THR A 54 -19.70 -4.46 21.65
CA THR A 54 -21.11 -4.08 21.86
C THR A 54 -21.72 -4.81 23.04
N THR A 55 -22.59 -4.12 23.79
CA THR A 55 -23.42 -4.70 24.85
C THR A 55 -24.81 -5.08 24.33
N GLY A 56 -25.18 -4.59 23.14
CA GLY A 56 -26.49 -4.76 22.56
C GLY A 56 -27.59 -3.88 23.20
N ILE A 57 -27.23 -2.91 24.05
CA ILE A 57 -28.19 -2.11 24.82
C ILE A 57 -29.11 -1.25 23.93
N ALA A 58 -28.61 -0.75 22.82
CA ALA A 58 -29.40 0.07 21.91
C ALA A 58 -30.31 -0.75 20.99
N ASN A 59 -30.09 -2.06 20.88
CA ASN A 59 -30.76 -2.91 19.92
C ASN A 59 -32.03 -3.53 20.49
N LYS A 60 -33.18 -3.23 19.88
CA LYS A 60 -34.48 -3.76 20.24
C LYS A 60 -34.90 -4.87 19.25
N GLY A 61 -35.26 -6.05 19.81
CA GLY A 61 -35.76 -7.18 19.02
C GLY A 61 -34.75 -8.34 18.89
N GLN A 62 -35.24 -9.47 18.32
CA GLN A 62 -34.44 -10.71 18.28
C GLN A 62 -33.51 -10.80 17.05
N ASP A 63 -33.70 -9.99 16.02
CA ASP A 63 -33.07 -10.17 14.72
C ASP A 63 -32.03 -9.09 14.35
N TRP A 64 -31.65 -8.21 15.26
CA TRP A 64 -30.73 -7.11 15.01
C TRP A 64 -29.28 -7.56 14.68
N MET A 65 -28.85 -8.68 15.25
CA MET A 65 -27.43 -9.06 15.25
C MET A 65 -26.90 -9.43 13.86
N LEU A 66 -27.71 -10.10 13.03
CA LEU A 66 -27.26 -10.48 11.70
C LEU A 66 -27.10 -9.26 10.76
N PRO A 67 -28.04 -8.32 10.66
CA PRO A 67 -27.81 -7.07 9.93
C PRO A 67 -26.61 -6.27 10.45
N PHE A 68 -26.43 -6.21 11.77
CA PHE A 68 -25.29 -5.55 12.38
C PHE A 68 -23.96 -6.15 11.94
N VAL A 69 -23.81 -7.48 12.01
CA VAL A 69 -22.60 -8.19 11.56
C VAL A 69 -22.36 -7.98 10.07
N LYS A 70 -23.40 -8.05 9.22
CA LYS A 70 -23.27 -7.78 7.77
C LYS A 70 -22.71 -6.40 7.50
N ASN A 71 -23.24 -5.40 8.18
CA ASN A 71 -22.77 -4.03 8.05
C ASN A 71 -21.30 -3.87 8.50
N LEU A 72 -20.90 -4.48 9.63
CA LEU A 72 -19.51 -4.45 10.08
C LEU A 72 -18.54 -5.10 9.06
N ILE A 73 -18.94 -6.19 8.44
CA ILE A 73 -18.16 -6.84 7.38
C ILE A 73 -18.02 -5.93 6.17
N GLU A 74 -19.11 -5.28 5.74
CA GLU A 74 -19.09 -4.31 4.62
C GLU A 74 -18.19 -3.11 4.90
N LYS A 75 -18.07 -2.71 6.16
CA LYS A 75 -17.16 -1.64 6.62
C LYS A 75 -15.74 -2.11 6.90
N HIS A 76 -15.39 -3.36 6.60
CA HIS A 76 -14.06 -3.95 6.81
C HIS A 76 -13.57 -3.90 8.27
N VAL A 77 -14.47 -4.02 9.20
CA VAL A 77 -14.17 -4.18 10.63
C VAL A 77 -13.41 -5.49 10.84
N SER A 78 -12.41 -5.49 11.71
CA SER A 78 -11.53 -6.64 11.92
C SER A 78 -12.18 -7.77 12.71
N GLY A 79 -13.13 -7.44 13.59
CA GLY A 79 -13.86 -8.43 14.39
C GLY A 79 -14.85 -7.79 15.33
N LEU A 80 -15.72 -8.62 15.94
CA LEU A 80 -16.77 -8.21 16.86
C LEU A 80 -16.65 -8.97 18.17
N VAL A 81 -16.74 -8.25 19.29
CA VAL A 81 -16.78 -8.79 20.65
C VAL A 81 -18.14 -8.47 21.27
N LEU A 82 -18.89 -9.49 21.63
CA LEU A 82 -20.19 -9.39 22.27
C LEU A 82 -20.07 -9.51 23.80
N ASN A 83 -20.60 -8.55 24.53
CA ASN A 83 -20.68 -8.64 26.00
C ASN A 83 -21.95 -9.38 26.38
N ILE A 84 -21.82 -10.66 26.73
CA ILE A 84 -22.94 -11.56 27.04
C ILE A 84 -23.52 -11.24 28.43
N GLY A 85 -24.78 -10.84 28.43
CA GLY A 85 -25.44 -10.39 29.68
C GLY A 85 -26.94 -10.10 29.52
N PRO A 86 -27.46 -9.07 30.17
CA PRO A 86 -28.89 -8.76 30.16
C PRO A 86 -29.49 -8.51 28.77
N TYR A 87 -28.71 -7.92 27.89
CA TYR A 87 -29.17 -7.50 26.56
C TYR A 87 -28.87 -8.56 25.48
N ILE A 88 -27.75 -9.28 25.60
CA ILE A 88 -27.37 -10.40 24.72
C ILE A 88 -27.33 -11.67 25.56
N LYS A 89 -28.37 -12.49 25.47
CA LYS A 89 -28.46 -13.75 26.23
C LYS A 89 -27.84 -14.93 25.50
N ALA A 90 -27.92 -14.93 24.18
CA ALA A 90 -27.38 -15.96 23.32
C ALA A 90 -27.07 -15.39 21.91
N ILE A 91 -26.14 -16.04 21.22
CA ILE A 91 -25.78 -15.69 19.85
C ILE A 91 -26.57 -16.63 18.91
N PRO A 92 -27.38 -16.10 17.98
CA PRO A 92 -28.16 -16.94 17.07
C PRO A 92 -27.26 -17.77 16.16
N ALA A 93 -27.63 -19.03 15.92
CA ALA A 93 -26.85 -19.95 15.06
C ALA A 93 -26.62 -19.38 13.63
N LYS A 94 -27.61 -18.65 13.08
CA LYS A 94 -27.47 -17.97 11.78
C LYS A 94 -26.35 -16.93 11.75
N VAL A 95 -26.06 -16.25 12.87
CA VAL A 95 -24.98 -15.28 12.99
C VAL A 95 -23.64 -16.01 13.01
N ILE A 96 -23.54 -17.08 13.79
CA ILE A 96 -22.34 -17.93 13.87
C ILE A 96 -21.99 -18.49 12.48
N SER A 97 -22.96 -19.06 11.77
CA SER A 97 -22.74 -19.58 10.42
C SER A 97 -22.27 -18.49 9.46
N TYR A 98 -22.92 -17.32 9.48
CA TYR A 98 -22.56 -16.21 8.62
C TYR A 98 -21.13 -15.69 8.90
N CYS A 99 -20.72 -15.59 10.17
CA CYS A 99 -19.37 -15.21 10.55
C CYS A 99 -18.32 -16.25 10.07
N ASN A 100 -18.63 -17.55 10.16
CA ASN A 100 -17.74 -18.59 9.64
C ASN A 100 -17.60 -18.55 8.12
N GLU A 101 -18.70 -18.38 7.39
CA GLU A 101 -18.72 -18.28 5.92
C GLU A 101 -17.92 -17.07 5.39
N ASN A 102 -17.88 -15.97 6.17
CA ASN A 102 -17.20 -14.76 5.78
C ASN A 102 -15.84 -14.57 6.49
N ASN A 103 -15.35 -15.58 7.20
CA ASN A 103 -14.11 -15.52 7.97
C ASN A 103 -14.04 -14.28 8.90
N PHE A 104 -15.19 -13.91 9.48
CA PHE A 104 -15.31 -12.75 10.34
C PHE A 104 -15.21 -13.15 11.81
N PRO A 105 -14.18 -12.73 12.56
CA PRO A 105 -13.97 -13.07 13.94
C PRO A 105 -15.11 -12.57 14.84
N LEU A 106 -15.80 -13.50 15.49
CA LEU A 106 -16.83 -13.23 16.48
C LEU A 106 -16.40 -13.80 17.82
N MET A 107 -16.34 -12.97 18.82
CA MET A 107 -15.91 -13.30 20.17
C MET A 107 -16.97 -12.89 21.19
N ASP A 108 -16.92 -13.47 22.35
CA ASP A 108 -17.73 -13.05 23.50
C ASP A 108 -16.87 -12.80 24.75
N ILE A 109 -17.40 -11.96 25.63
CA ILE A 109 -16.88 -11.71 26.98
C ILE A 109 -18.02 -11.78 28.01
N PRO A 110 -17.74 -12.22 29.25
CA PRO A 110 -18.74 -12.22 30.33
C PRO A 110 -19.20 -10.82 30.68
N TRP A 111 -20.47 -10.65 31.08
CA TRP A 111 -21.05 -9.36 31.46
C TRP A 111 -20.26 -8.60 32.54
N LYS A 112 -19.72 -9.33 33.52
CA LYS A 112 -18.92 -8.76 34.60
C LYS A 112 -17.60 -8.14 34.13
N THR A 113 -17.15 -8.43 32.90
CA THR A 113 -15.92 -7.90 32.36
C THR A 113 -16.15 -6.47 31.90
N ARG A 114 -15.31 -5.56 32.37
CA ARG A 114 -15.40 -4.14 32.02
C ARG A 114 -14.77 -3.92 30.63
N ILE A 115 -15.57 -3.54 29.64
CA ILE A 115 -15.10 -3.22 28.30
C ILE A 115 -14.01 -2.15 28.32
N VAL A 116 -14.12 -1.16 29.20
CA VAL A 116 -13.16 -0.07 29.35
C VAL A 116 -11.74 -0.56 29.69
N ASP A 117 -11.64 -1.60 30.54
CA ASP A 117 -10.32 -2.14 30.92
C ASP A 117 -9.68 -2.87 29.72
N ILE A 118 -10.44 -3.69 28.98
CA ILE A 118 -9.97 -4.35 27.78
C ILE A 118 -9.60 -3.32 26.71
N SER A 119 -10.47 -2.34 26.46
CA SER A 119 -10.22 -1.30 25.46
C SER A 119 -8.96 -0.51 25.77
N ARG A 120 -8.74 -0.15 27.03
CA ARG A 120 -7.53 0.54 27.48
C ARG A 120 -6.28 -0.30 27.20
N ASP A 121 -6.29 -1.57 27.56
CA ASP A 121 -5.13 -2.44 27.38
C ASP A 121 -4.82 -2.65 25.89
N PHE A 122 -5.84 -2.84 25.06
CA PHE A 122 -5.65 -2.94 23.61
C PHE A 122 -5.16 -1.64 23.01
N CYS A 123 -5.74 -0.49 23.38
CA CYS A 123 -5.27 0.81 22.91
C CYS A 123 -3.81 1.06 23.29
N ASN A 124 -3.41 0.71 24.53
CA ASN A 124 -2.01 0.82 24.94
C ASN A 124 -1.08 -0.04 24.08
N GLN A 125 -1.47 -1.28 23.77
CA GLN A 125 -0.69 -2.16 22.91
C GLN A 125 -0.60 -1.62 21.47
N ILE A 126 -1.70 -1.09 20.92
CA ILE A 126 -1.74 -0.47 19.60
C ILE A 126 -0.78 0.72 19.56
N ILE A 127 -0.87 1.64 20.54
CA ILE A 127 -0.02 2.84 20.61
C ILE A 127 1.46 2.48 20.75
N LEU A 128 1.80 1.47 21.56
CA LEU A 128 3.18 1.01 21.70
C LEU A 128 3.72 0.45 20.39
N ASN A 129 2.87 -0.26 19.65
CA ASN A 129 3.22 -0.81 18.35
C ASN A 129 3.40 0.30 17.29
N GLU A 130 2.48 1.26 17.21
CA GLU A 130 2.60 2.43 16.32
C GLU A 130 3.90 3.20 16.56
N ARG A 131 4.26 3.45 17.82
CA ARG A 131 5.53 4.12 18.18
C ARG A 131 6.75 3.33 17.71
N LYS A 132 6.71 2.00 17.80
CA LYS A 132 7.79 1.14 17.29
C LYS A 132 7.92 1.29 15.76
N GLU A 133 6.82 1.31 15.05
CA GLU A 133 6.78 1.44 13.58
C GLU A 133 7.23 2.83 13.12
N GLU A 134 6.79 3.89 13.78
CA GLU A 134 7.30 5.25 13.54
C GLU A 134 8.82 5.31 13.73
N THR A 135 9.34 4.69 14.80
CA THR A 135 10.79 4.62 15.05
C THR A 135 11.54 3.90 13.93
N ILE A 136 10.99 2.80 13.41
CA ILE A 136 11.57 2.06 12.27
C ILE A 136 11.53 2.90 11.01
N GLY A 137 10.38 3.50 10.71
CA GLY A 137 10.19 4.37 9.54
C GLY A 137 11.17 5.55 9.55
N ASP A 138 11.31 6.23 10.67
CA ASP A 138 12.25 7.34 10.85
C ASP A 138 13.70 6.87 10.75
N THR A 139 14.04 5.69 11.29
CA THR A 139 15.37 5.11 11.18
C THR A 139 15.73 4.82 9.72
N LEU A 140 14.83 4.18 8.97
CA LEU A 140 15.03 3.90 7.55
C LEU A 140 15.10 5.17 6.71
N LYS A 141 14.26 6.15 7.00
CA LYS A 141 14.32 7.48 6.38
C LYS A 141 15.67 8.13 6.59
N ASN A 142 16.14 8.19 7.83
CA ASN A 142 17.43 8.76 8.15
C ASN A 142 18.60 7.98 7.51
N PHE A 143 18.53 6.65 7.48
CA PHE A 143 19.48 5.80 6.77
C PHE A 143 19.57 6.14 5.28
N ILE A 144 18.44 6.43 4.64
CA ILE A 144 18.37 6.81 3.23
C ILE A 144 18.93 8.22 2.99
N PHE A 145 18.58 9.18 3.87
CA PHE A 145 18.93 10.58 3.69
C PHE A 145 20.34 10.95 4.15
N PHE A 146 20.89 10.18 5.11
CA PHE A 146 22.21 10.42 5.69
C PHE A 146 23.15 9.22 5.51
N PRO A 147 23.55 8.89 4.27
CA PRO A 147 24.34 7.70 3.96
C PRO A 147 25.74 7.68 4.59
N GLY A 148 26.23 8.80 5.14
CA GLY A 148 27.48 8.87 5.89
C GLY A 148 27.39 8.31 7.32
N ASP A 149 26.19 8.17 7.86
CA ASP A 149 25.94 7.85 9.27
C ASP A 149 25.41 6.42 9.50
N TYR A 150 25.65 5.50 8.58
CA TYR A 150 25.11 4.13 8.63
C TYR A 150 25.34 3.42 9.96
N ALA A 151 26.55 3.54 10.54
CA ALA A 151 26.90 2.91 11.79
C ALA A 151 25.98 3.30 12.96
N LYS A 152 25.31 4.45 12.87
CA LYS A 152 24.39 4.95 13.89
C LYS A 152 23.03 4.27 13.82
N TYR A 153 22.58 3.90 12.62
CA TYR A 153 21.22 3.36 12.38
C TYR A 153 21.17 1.83 12.34
N ILE A 154 22.27 1.17 11.99
CA ILE A 154 22.35 -0.31 11.92
C ILE A 154 21.91 -0.97 13.24
N PRO A 155 22.43 -0.57 14.42
CA PRO A 155 22.02 -1.21 15.68
C PRO A 155 20.52 -1.07 15.98
N ILE A 156 19.91 0.04 15.55
CA ILE A 156 18.47 0.25 15.75
C ILE A 156 17.66 -0.69 14.87
N LEU A 157 18.09 -0.90 13.62
CA LEU A 157 17.44 -1.84 12.70
C LEU A 157 17.59 -3.28 13.20
N GLU A 158 18.78 -3.70 13.62
CA GLU A 158 19.04 -5.03 14.18
C GLU A 158 18.21 -5.29 15.45
N CYS A 159 18.10 -4.32 16.35
CA CYS A 159 17.23 -4.41 17.54
C CYS A 159 15.73 -4.54 17.20
N ASN A 160 15.35 -4.24 15.98
CA ASN A 160 13.99 -4.41 15.46
C ASN A 160 13.87 -5.56 14.45
N ASP A 161 14.79 -6.53 14.55
CA ASP A 161 14.81 -7.77 13.79
C ASP A 161 15.02 -7.58 12.27
N PHE A 162 15.58 -6.46 11.83
CA PHE A 162 15.99 -6.28 10.42
C PHE A 162 17.36 -6.95 10.20
N ASP A 163 17.40 -7.86 9.25
CA ASP A 163 18.65 -8.47 8.81
C ASP A 163 19.37 -7.54 7.82
N ILE A 164 20.53 -6.98 8.23
CA ILE A 164 21.32 -6.06 7.41
C ILE A 164 21.88 -6.69 6.13
N GLU A 165 21.98 -8.02 6.09
CA GLU A 165 22.44 -8.78 4.92
C GLU A 165 21.31 -9.21 4.01
N ALA A 166 20.05 -9.04 4.41
CA ALA A 166 18.88 -9.33 3.59
C ALA A 166 18.84 -8.52 2.28
N ASP A 167 17.94 -8.89 1.40
CA ASP A 167 17.62 -8.11 0.21
C ASP A 167 16.52 -7.09 0.53
N TYR A 168 16.74 -5.86 0.08
CA TYR A 168 15.85 -4.74 0.33
C TYR A 168 15.28 -4.17 -0.97
N SER A 169 14.04 -3.73 -0.89
CA SER A 169 13.37 -2.98 -1.97
C SER A 169 12.61 -1.78 -1.42
N ILE A 170 12.35 -0.78 -2.25
CA ILE A 170 11.55 0.39 -1.92
C ILE A 170 10.34 0.44 -2.84
N ILE A 171 9.17 0.61 -2.25
CA ILE A 171 7.94 0.98 -2.94
C ILE A 171 7.65 2.44 -2.64
N GLY A 172 7.51 3.24 -3.69
CA GLY A 172 7.03 4.62 -3.60
C GLY A 172 5.60 4.72 -4.12
N ILE A 173 4.76 5.47 -3.43
CA ILE A 173 3.36 5.67 -3.77
C ILE A 173 3.04 7.16 -3.81
N LYS A 174 2.39 7.59 -4.89
CA LYS A 174 1.80 8.91 -5.05
C LYS A 174 0.32 8.76 -5.37
N ALA A 175 -0.53 9.28 -4.51
CA ALA A 175 -1.96 9.33 -4.75
C ALA A 175 -2.32 10.68 -5.39
N ASP A 176 -3.03 10.64 -6.52
CA ASP A 176 -3.65 11.80 -7.15
C ASP A 176 -5.09 11.87 -6.65
N MET A 177 -5.31 12.71 -5.64
CA MET A 177 -6.55 12.73 -4.87
C MET A 177 -7.42 13.90 -5.25
N ALA A 178 -8.75 13.70 -5.19
CA ALA A 178 -9.70 14.81 -5.14
C ALA A 178 -9.49 15.62 -3.84
N GLU A 179 -9.77 16.90 -3.89
CA GLU A 179 -9.67 17.79 -2.73
C GLU A 179 -10.38 17.16 -1.51
N ASN A 180 -9.66 17.10 -0.36
CA ASN A 180 -10.12 16.58 0.94
C ASN A 180 -10.03 15.06 1.23
N ILE A 181 -9.36 14.26 0.41
CA ILE A 181 -9.09 12.86 0.78
C ILE A 181 -7.68 12.73 1.37
N SER A 182 -7.57 12.10 2.53
CA SER A 182 -6.31 11.89 3.24
C SER A 182 -5.50 10.71 2.67
N THR A 183 -4.18 10.89 2.50
CA THR A 183 -3.24 9.80 2.22
C THR A 183 -3.32 8.66 3.24
N ARG A 184 -3.88 8.93 4.41
CA ARG A 184 -4.07 7.97 5.51
C ARG A 184 -4.83 6.71 5.10
N LYS A 185 -5.78 6.82 4.15
CA LYS A 185 -6.51 5.64 3.64
C LYS A 185 -5.59 4.72 2.84
N VAL A 186 -4.69 5.30 2.04
CA VAL A 186 -3.70 4.54 1.26
C VAL A 186 -2.69 3.89 2.20
N GLU A 187 -2.21 4.62 3.22
CA GLU A 187 -1.33 4.10 4.27
C GLU A 187 -1.97 2.89 4.94
N SER A 188 -3.18 3.04 5.48
CA SER A 188 -3.88 1.96 6.17
C SER A 188 -4.16 0.74 5.28
N ALA A 189 -4.47 0.95 4.00
CA ALA A 189 -4.67 -0.14 3.05
C ALA A 189 -3.35 -0.89 2.78
N PHE A 190 -2.26 -0.15 2.56
CA PHE A 190 -0.94 -0.76 2.34
C PHE A 190 -0.49 -1.56 3.57
N GLU A 191 -0.56 -0.96 4.75
CA GLU A 191 -0.15 -1.57 6.01
C GLU A 191 -0.92 -2.87 6.27
N ARG A 192 -2.25 -2.84 6.12
CA ARG A 192 -3.09 -4.03 6.27
C ARG A 192 -2.64 -5.18 5.35
N ILE A 193 -2.28 -4.86 4.11
CA ILE A 193 -1.87 -5.88 3.14
C ILE A 193 -0.45 -6.38 3.44
N VAL A 194 0.51 -5.49 3.68
CA VAL A 194 1.91 -5.87 3.89
C VAL A 194 2.11 -6.70 5.15
N TYR A 195 1.33 -6.46 6.20
CA TYR A 195 1.35 -7.26 7.41
C TYR A 195 1.02 -8.73 7.18
N SER A 196 0.18 -9.05 6.19
CA SER A 196 -0.18 -10.44 5.88
C SER A 196 1.01 -11.31 5.45
N TYR A 197 2.11 -10.70 5.06
CA TYR A 197 3.34 -11.41 4.66
C TYR A 197 4.23 -11.81 5.84
N GLN A 198 3.98 -11.27 7.05
CA GLN A 198 4.77 -11.56 8.26
C GLN A 198 6.29 -11.34 8.08
N LYS A 199 6.66 -10.32 7.30
CA LYS A 199 8.04 -9.92 7.00
C LYS A 199 8.30 -8.52 7.52
N HIS A 200 9.58 -8.15 7.60
CA HIS A 200 9.99 -6.82 8.10
C HIS A 200 9.83 -5.75 7.02
N TRP A 201 9.30 -4.65 7.43
CA TRP A 201 9.11 -3.46 6.61
C TRP A 201 9.08 -2.19 7.47
N GLY A 202 9.25 -1.04 6.85
CA GLY A 202 9.03 0.25 7.50
C GLY A 202 8.59 1.29 6.49
N GLY A 203 7.63 2.12 6.91
CA GLY A 203 7.06 3.19 6.10
C GLY A 203 7.48 4.56 6.58
N PHE A 204 7.65 5.51 5.67
CA PHE A 204 7.84 6.92 5.98
C PHE A 204 7.24 7.79 4.88
N LYS A 205 6.98 9.04 5.24
CA LYS A 205 6.39 10.03 4.34
C LYS A 205 7.38 11.16 4.06
N VAL A 206 7.40 11.60 2.82
CA VAL A 206 8.11 12.81 2.37
C VAL A 206 7.14 13.62 1.52
N ASP A 207 6.77 14.80 1.98
CA ASP A 207 5.70 15.62 1.41
C ASP A 207 4.39 14.82 1.26
N ASN A 208 3.90 14.66 0.04
CA ASN A 208 2.69 13.87 -0.27
C ASN A 208 3.01 12.48 -0.86
N LEU A 209 4.25 12.02 -0.69
CA LEU A 209 4.70 10.71 -1.17
C LEU A 209 4.87 9.76 0.00
N LEU A 210 4.41 8.53 -0.18
CA LEU A 210 4.60 7.44 0.77
C LEU A 210 5.72 6.53 0.27
N PHE A 211 6.58 6.12 1.18
CA PHE A 211 7.67 5.19 0.88
C PHE A 211 7.63 4.05 1.86
N TYR A 212 7.78 2.84 1.34
CA TYR A 212 7.86 1.61 2.13
C TYR A 212 9.12 0.84 1.76
N VAL A 213 9.94 0.57 2.76
CA VAL A 213 11.12 -0.27 2.64
C VAL A 213 10.74 -1.67 3.06
N LEU A 214 10.93 -2.63 2.19
CA LEU A 214 10.62 -4.04 2.40
C LEU A 214 11.91 -4.83 2.55
N SER A 215 11.97 -5.74 3.51
CA SER A 215 13.10 -6.62 3.77
C SER A 215 12.75 -8.06 3.39
N ASP A 216 13.55 -8.67 2.56
CA ASP A 216 13.47 -10.09 2.13
C ASP A 216 12.17 -10.49 1.43
N PHE A 217 11.56 -9.56 0.69
CA PHE A 217 10.42 -9.86 -0.17
C PHE A 217 10.89 -10.36 -1.54
N THR A 218 10.25 -11.41 -2.03
CA THR A 218 10.47 -11.91 -3.40
C THR A 218 9.76 -11.03 -4.44
N ASP A 219 10.21 -11.09 -5.68
CA ASP A 219 9.60 -10.38 -6.82
C ASP A 219 8.10 -10.64 -6.91
N LYS A 220 7.70 -11.91 -6.73
CA LYS A 220 6.30 -12.34 -6.79
C LYS A 220 5.48 -11.75 -5.65
N GLU A 221 5.99 -11.75 -4.43
CA GLU A 221 5.31 -11.16 -3.27
C GLU A 221 5.12 -9.65 -3.45
N ILE A 222 6.12 -8.96 -4.00
CA ILE A 222 6.03 -7.51 -4.26
C ILE A 222 4.99 -7.23 -5.37
N GLU A 223 4.98 -8.01 -6.45
CA GLU A 223 3.97 -7.87 -7.50
C GLU A 223 2.55 -8.12 -6.96
N GLU A 224 2.37 -9.16 -6.14
CA GLU A 224 1.10 -9.46 -5.50
C GLU A 224 0.66 -8.34 -4.54
N LEU A 225 1.56 -7.85 -3.68
CA LEU A 225 1.31 -6.73 -2.77
C LEU A 225 0.84 -5.49 -3.54
N VAL A 226 1.55 -5.10 -4.60
CA VAL A 226 1.21 -3.94 -5.43
C VAL A 226 -0.16 -4.12 -6.10
N ASN A 227 -0.44 -5.29 -6.65
CA ASN A 227 -1.73 -5.59 -7.28
C ASN A 227 -2.89 -5.53 -6.27
N ARG A 228 -2.68 -6.04 -5.06
CA ARG A 228 -3.68 -5.98 -3.98
C ARG A 228 -3.96 -4.54 -3.56
N VAL A 229 -2.92 -3.72 -3.39
CA VAL A 229 -3.05 -2.29 -3.07
C VAL A 229 -3.85 -1.56 -4.15
N GLN A 230 -3.57 -1.81 -5.43
CA GLN A 230 -4.33 -1.21 -6.54
C GLN A 230 -5.77 -1.68 -6.61
N SER A 231 -6.04 -2.96 -6.34
CA SER A 231 -7.41 -3.49 -6.37
C SER A 231 -8.26 -3.01 -5.20
N GLU A 232 -7.67 -2.79 -4.04
CA GLU A 232 -8.35 -2.18 -2.88
C GLU A 232 -8.69 -0.70 -3.15
N GLU A 233 -7.77 0.02 -3.78
CA GLU A 233 -8.01 1.40 -4.22
C GLU A 233 -9.28 1.52 -5.07
N ALA A 234 -9.42 0.65 -6.06
CA ALA A 234 -10.56 0.67 -6.98
C ALA A 234 -11.91 0.43 -6.28
N LYS A 235 -11.92 -0.22 -5.10
CA LYS A 235 -13.14 -0.57 -4.38
C LYS A 235 -13.59 0.49 -3.36
N TYR A 236 -12.66 1.19 -2.72
CA TYR A 236 -12.95 1.91 -1.48
C TYR A 236 -12.53 3.37 -1.43
N ILE A 237 -11.79 3.84 -2.43
CA ILE A 237 -11.21 5.16 -2.38
C ILE A 237 -11.56 5.89 -3.66
N SER A 238 -12.22 7.07 -3.54
CA SER A 238 -12.38 8.02 -4.64
C SER A 238 -11.04 8.67 -4.97
N ILE A 239 -10.05 7.85 -5.33
CA ILE A 239 -8.76 8.30 -5.81
C ILE A 239 -8.85 8.42 -7.32
N ASN A 240 -8.47 9.57 -7.87
CA ASN A 240 -8.44 9.76 -9.32
C ASN A 240 -7.40 8.83 -9.95
N LYS A 241 -6.23 8.66 -9.32
CA LYS A 241 -5.20 7.72 -9.76
C LYS A 241 -4.12 7.49 -8.68
N LEU A 242 -3.66 6.24 -8.57
CA LEU A 242 -2.53 5.86 -7.74
C LEU A 242 -1.33 5.53 -8.61
N TYR A 243 -0.21 6.22 -8.39
CA TYR A 243 1.06 5.94 -9.04
C TYR A 243 1.95 5.17 -8.09
N ILE A 244 2.41 4.00 -8.51
CA ILE A 244 3.27 3.12 -7.72
C ILE A 244 4.55 2.88 -8.50
N ALA A 245 5.69 3.03 -7.83
CA ALA A 245 7.01 2.71 -8.36
C ALA A 245 7.75 1.77 -7.41
N VAL A 246 8.35 0.73 -7.96
CA VAL A 246 9.10 -0.28 -7.22
C VAL A 246 10.55 -0.27 -7.67
N SER A 247 11.48 -0.15 -6.71
CA SER A 247 12.92 -0.21 -6.97
C SER A 247 13.36 -1.61 -7.42
N LYS A 248 14.64 -1.79 -7.66
CA LYS A 248 15.24 -3.13 -7.79
C LYS A 248 14.90 -3.96 -6.55
N THR A 249 14.43 -5.19 -6.75
CA THR A 249 13.89 -6.04 -5.69
C THR A 249 14.98 -6.75 -4.88
N LYS A 250 16.15 -7.01 -5.47
CA LYS A 250 17.29 -7.63 -4.81
C LYS A 250 18.43 -6.62 -4.68
N ASN A 251 18.32 -5.75 -3.68
CA ASN A 251 19.35 -4.76 -3.41
C ASN A 251 19.78 -4.83 -1.94
N LYS A 252 21.02 -4.46 -1.65
CA LYS A 252 21.51 -4.44 -0.26
C LYS A 252 21.15 -3.14 0.44
N LEU A 253 21.03 -3.20 1.76
CA LEU A 253 20.68 -2.07 2.64
C LEU A 253 21.48 -0.80 2.31
N LYS A 254 22.78 -0.90 2.10
CA LYS A 254 23.66 0.23 1.76
C LYS A 254 23.31 0.99 0.47
N PHE A 255 22.50 0.39 -0.41
CA PHE A 255 22.06 1.01 -1.66
C PHE A 255 20.66 1.63 -1.59
N LEU A 256 20.03 1.66 -0.41
CA LEU A 256 18.67 2.20 -0.24
C LEU A 256 18.59 3.68 -0.66
N SER A 257 19.62 4.50 -0.37
CA SER A 257 19.64 5.89 -0.80
C SER A 257 19.53 6.03 -2.32
N ASN A 258 20.28 5.22 -3.06
CA ASN A 258 20.20 5.19 -4.53
C ASN A 258 18.84 4.65 -5.02
N SER A 259 18.32 3.59 -4.39
CA SER A 259 17.01 3.03 -4.69
C SER A 259 15.89 4.05 -4.50
N TYR A 260 15.95 4.86 -3.45
CA TYR A 260 15.02 5.95 -3.19
C TYR A 260 15.03 7.00 -4.31
N GLN A 261 16.22 7.45 -4.75
CA GLN A 261 16.35 8.41 -5.84
C GLN A 261 15.77 7.88 -7.16
N ILE A 262 16.00 6.60 -7.45
CA ILE A 262 15.41 5.92 -8.62
C ILE A 262 13.89 5.91 -8.53
N VAL A 263 13.33 5.51 -7.39
CA VAL A 263 11.87 5.45 -7.16
C VAL A 263 11.23 6.83 -7.33
N LEU A 264 11.85 7.89 -6.80
CA LEU A 264 11.39 9.27 -7.01
C LEU A 264 11.29 9.65 -8.49
N ARG A 265 12.30 9.30 -9.28
CA ARG A 265 12.30 9.58 -10.74
C ARG A 265 11.25 8.74 -11.45
N MET A 266 11.09 7.48 -11.05
CA MET A 266 10.06 6.59 -11.58
C MET A 266 8.65 7.11 -11.30
N LEU A 267 8.37 7.62 -10.09
CA LEU A 267 7.07 8.22 -9.76
C LEU A 267 6.76 9.45 -10.63
N LYS A 268 7.75 10.32 -10.86
CA LYS A 268 7.60 11.48 -11.76
C LYS A 268 7.31 11.01 -13.20
N LEU A 269 8.01 9.98 -13.66
CA LEU A 269 7.81 9.41 -14.99
C LEU A 269 6.44 8.73 -15.11
N ALA A 270 6.04 7.95 -14.11
CA ALA A 270 4.76 7.30 -14.02
C ALA A 270 3.61 8.30 -14.13
N GLN A 271 3.69 9.41 -13.39
CA GLN A 271 2.70 10.48 -13.43
C GLN A 271 2.63 11.15 -14.81
N ARG A 272 3.78 11.54 -15.37
CA ARG A 272 3.82 12.19 -16.69
C ARG A 272 3.29 11.31 -17.81
N ARG A 273 3.50 10.00 -17.74
CA ARG A 273 3.10 9.04 -18.78
C ARG A 273 1.77 8.36 -18.50
N GLY A 274 1.21 8.54 -17.33
CA GLY A 274 -0.01 7.88 -16.91
C GLY A 274 0.14 6.35 -16.74
N ILE A 275 1.36 5.85 -16.51
CA ILE A 275 1.68 4.41 -16.41
C ILE A 275 1.90 4.05 -14.94
N THR A 276 1.15 3.08 -14.45
CA THR A 276 1.27 2.54 -13.09
C THR A 276 0.74 1.11 -13.03
N PRO A 277 1.33 0.16 -12.29
CA PRO A 277 2.58 0.30 -11.53
C PRO A 277 3.81 0.27 -12.42
N MET A 278 4.93 0.86 -11.95
CA MET A 278 6.20 0.86 -12.64
C MET A 278 7.25 0.08 -11.82
N PHE A 279 7.78 -1.01 -12.39
CA PHE A 279 8.81 -1.83 -11.76
C PHE A 279 10.16 -1.56 -12.41
N TYR A 280 11.18 -1.25 -11.60
CA TYR A 280 12.53 -0.98 -12.11
C TYR A 280 13.05 -2.14 -12.94
N ASP A 281 12.87 -3.38 -12.46
CA ASP A 281 13.40 -4.57 -13.15
C ASP A 281 12.77 -4.82 -14.52
N LYS A 282 11.59 -4.26 -14.81
CA LYS A 282 10.88 -4.36 -16.09
C LYS A 282 11.18 -3.19 -17.06
N LEU A 283 12.04 -2.23 -16.68
CA LEU A 283 12.26 -1.00 -17.47
C LEU A 283 13.29 -1.14 -18.60
N GLU A 284 13.96 -2.29 -18.72
CA GLU A 284 14.95 -2.56 -19.74
C GLU A 284 15.98 -1.41 -19.88
N ILE A 285 16.21 -0.90 -21.12
CA ILE A 285 17.15 0.17 -21.42
C ILE A 285 16.84 1.49 -20.69
N LYS A 286 15.59 1.73 -20.32
CA LYS A 286 15.18 2.94 -19.58
C LYS A 286 15.85 3.03 -18.21
N LYS A 287 16.34 1.91 -17.66
CA LYS A 287 17.16 1.88 -16.42
C LYS A 287 18.37 2.78 -16.52
N LEU A 288 19.01 2.86 -17.70
CA LEU A 288 20.20 3.70 -17.91
C LEU A 288 19.86 5.18 -17.73
N ILE A 289 18.73 5.63 -18.27
CA ILE A 289 18.27 7.03 -18.12
C ILE A 289 17.95 7.34 -16.65
N LEU A 290 17.32 6.42 -15.95
CA LEU A 290 16.99 6.59 -14.53
C LEU A 290 18.22 6.53 -13.61
N ALA A 291 19.28 5.87 -14.03
CA ALA A 291 20.53 5.76 -13.27
C ALA A 291 21.42 7.03 -13.39
N VAL A 292 21.18 7.87 -14.40
CA VAL A 292 21.94 9.11 -14.58
C VAL A 292 21.58 10.10 -13.48
N ASN A 293 22.56 10.45 -12.63
CA ASN A 293 22.37 11.41 -11.52
C ASN A 293 22.46 12.85 -12.02
N ASP A 294 23.24 13.09 -13.05
CA ASP A 294 23.42 14.41 -13.65
C ASP A 294 22.38 14.65 -14.74
N VAL A 295 21.37 15.44 -14.42
CA VAL A 295 20.32 15.80 -15.36
C VAL A 295 20.89 16.65 -16.51
N SER A 296 21.93 17.44 -16.25
CA SER A 296 22.55 18.28 -17.28
C SER A 296 23.19 17.45 -18.40
N LEU A 297 23.68 16.25 -18.07
CA LEU A 297 24.16 15.31 -19.07
C LEU A 297 23.04 14.84 -20.01
N LEU A 298 21.86 14.55 -19.47
CA LEU A 298 20.71 14.15 -20.28
C LEU A 298 20.22 15.30 -21.16
N GLU A 299 20.21 16.52 -20.65
CA GLU A 299 19.88 17.72 -21.40
C GLU A 299 20.88 17.98 -22.52
N SER A 300 22.18 17.87 -22.26
CA SER A 300 23.23 17.99 -23.28
C SER A 300 23.05 16.97 -24.39
N ILE A 301 22.83 15.68 -24.06
CA ILE A 301 22.57 14.62 -25.05
C ILE A 301 21.31 14.94 -25.89
N TYR A 302 20.25 15.46 -25.24
CA TYR A 302 19.05 15.86 -25.95
C TYR A 302 19.32 17.03 -26.90
N ASP A 303 19.98 18.08 -26.40
CA ASP A 303 20.31 19.27 -27.17
C ASP A 303 21.20 18.97 -28.37
N GLU A 304 22.18 18.09 -28.22
CA GLU A 304 23.09 17.69 -29.28
C GLU A 304 22.41 16.86 -30.38
N ASN A 305 21.47 15.98 -30.00
CA ASN A 305 20.92 14.98 -30.91
C ASN A 305 19.52 15.28 -31.45
N LEU A 306 18.67 15.94 -30.64
CA LEU A 306 17.23 16.07 -30.95
C LEU A 306 16.75 17.52 -31.08
N LYS A 307 17.39 18.46 -30.42
CA LYS A 307 16.93 19.87 -30.39
C LYS A 307 16.88 20.51 -31.79
N LYS A 308 17.79 20.16 -32.65
CA LYS A 308 17.79 20.66 -34.05
C LYS A 308 16.54 20.20 -34.80
N LEU A 309 16.13 18.97 -34.60
CA LEU A 309 14.92 18.42 -35.20
C LEU A 309 13.66 19.09 -34.64
N GLU A 310 13.60 19.30 -33.33
CA GLU A 310 12.50 20.01 -32.68
C GLU A 310 12.35 21.46 -33.20
N ILE A 311 13.46 22.16 -33.33
CA ILE A 311 13.48 23.52 -33.90
C ILE A 311 12.99 23.49 -35.36
N TYR A 312 13.48 22.55 -36.15
CA TYR A 312 13.06 22.39 -37.54
C TYR A 312 11.55 22.14 -37.67
N ASP A 313 10.99 21.24 -36.83
CA ASP A 313 9.55 20.96 -36.81
C ASP A 313 8.75 22.20 -36.49
N ARG A 314 9.16 22.95 -35.47
CA ARG A 314 8.50 24.19 -35.07
C ARG A 314 8.52 25.26 -36.17
N ASP A 315 9.65 25.43 -36.83
CA ASP A 315 9.87 26.49 -37.81
C ASP A 315 9.22 26.17 -39.16
N ASN A 316 9.03 24.88 -39.48
CA ASN A 316 8.47 24.41 -40.75
C ASN A 316 7.07 23.79 -40.65
N GLY A 317 6.49 23.72 -39.43
CA GLY A 317 5.17 23.08 -39.20
C GLY A 317 5.16 21.59 -39.55
N THR A 318 6.31 20.92 -39.38
CA THR A 318 6.46 19.48 -39.60
C THR A 318 6.39 18.71 -38.30
N ASP A 319 6.35 17.37 -38.32
CA ASP A 319 6.25 16.49 -37.17
C ASP A 319 7.26 15.34 -37.23
N TYR A 320 8.51 15.65 -37.58
CA TYR A 320 9.58 14.66 -37.67
C TYR A 320 9.94 14.04 -36.31
N MET A 321 9.79 14.78 -35.22
CA MET A 321 9.98 14.23 -33.88
C MET A 321 9.03 13.08 -33.58
N ASN A 322 7.77 13.17 -33.99
CA ASN A 322 6.80 12.10 -33.82
C ASN A 322 7.08 10.95 -34.81
N PHE A 323 7.45 11.29 -36.04
CA PHE A 323 7.88 10.31 -37.03
C PHE A 323 9.07 9.50 -36.51
N LEU A 324 10.12 10.13 -35.99
CA LEU A 324 11.28 9.46 -35.41
C LEU A 324 10.87 8.54 -34.23
N ARG A 325 9.95 9.01 -33.40
CA ARG A 325 9.40 8.22 -32.27
C ARG A 325 8.69 6.96 -32.77
N MET A 326 7.89 7.08 -33.82
CA MET A 326 7.22 5.94 -34.45
C MET A 326 8.22 4.98 -35.10
N TYR A 327 9.22 5.51 -35.80
CA TYR A 327 10.25 4.71 -36.45
C TYR A 327 11.04 3.87 -35.44
N LEU A 328 11.44 4.47 -34.31
CA LEU A 328 12.11 3.76 -33.20
C LEU A 328 11.19 2.75 -32.51
N LYS A 329 9.92 3.08 -32.34
CA LYS A 329 8.92 2.18 -31.75
C LYS A 329 8.77 0.87 -32.52
N TYR A 330 8.95 0.90 -33.82
CA TYR A 330 8.85 -0.27 -34.71
C TYR A 330 10.22 -0.79 -35.15
N ASP A 331 11.26 -0.58 -34.34
CA ASP A 331 12.64 -1.08 -34.57
C ASP A 331 13.21 -0.73 -35.95
N GLY A 332 12.91 0.44 -36.48
CA GLY A 332 13.35 0.91 -37.77
C GLY A 332 12.64 0.28 -38.99
N SER A 333 11.54 -0.44 -38.76
CA SER A 333 10.79 -1.11 -39.84
C SER A 333 9.93 -0.12 -40.63
N VAL A 334 10.44 0.31 -41.78
CA VAL A 334 9.72 1.18 -42.73
C VAL A 334 8.32 0.62 -43.07
N GLN A 335 8.22 -0.70 -43.20
CA GLN A 335 6.97 -1.35 -43.55
C GLN A 335 5.93 -1.23 -42.45
N LYS A 336 6.32 -1.46 -41.17
CA LYS A 336 5.41 -1.34 -40.03
C LYS A 336 5.01 0.12 -39.81
N VAL A 337 5.94 1.06 -39.91
CA VAL A 337 5.63 2.49 -39.81
C VAL A 337 4.64 2.92 -40.89
N ALA A 338 4.84 2.48 -42.14
CA ALA A 338 3.95 2.77 -43.26
C ALA A 338 2.51 2.24 -43.01
N GLN A 339 2.39 1.03 -42.50
CA GLN A 339 1.10 0.44 -42.14
C GLN A 339 0.38 1.22 -41.03
N GLU A 340 1.07 1.55 -39.95
CA GLU A 340 0.47 2.25 -38.78
C GLU A 340 0.14 3.72 -39.06
N THR A 341 0.92 4.37 -39.95
CA THR A 341 0.67 5.78 -40.32
C THR A 341 -0.24 5.92 -41.56
N PHE A 342 -0.65 4.82 -42.15
CA PHE A 342 -1.43 4.77 -43.40
C PHE A 342 -0.78 5.54 -44.56
N VAL A 343 0.56 5.53 -44.59
CA VAL A 343 1.37 6.25 -45.58
C VAL A 343 2.17 5.24 -46.43
N HIS A 344 2.40 5.54 -47.70
CA HIS A 344 3.18 4.66 -48.55
C HIS A 344 4.64 4.59 -48.10
N ARG A 345 5.26 3.39 -48.18
CA ARG A 345 6.66 3.16 -47.78
C ARG A 345 7.68 4.14 -48.41
N ASN A 346 7.43 4.61 -49.61
CA ASN A 346 8.31 5.58 -50.28
C ASN A 346 8.29 6.95 -49.58
N THR A 347 7.14 7.35 -49.01
CA THR A 347 7.03 8.57 -48.23
C THR A 347 7.82 8.45 -46.94
N ILE A 348 7.79 7.26 -46.29
CA ILE A 348 8.59 7.00 -45.09
C ILE A 348 10.10 7.08 -45.43
N ASN A 349 10.54 6.46 -46.52
CA ASN A 349 11.93 6.56 -46.97
C ASN A 349 12.36 7.99 -47.29
N TYR A 350 11.48 8.77 -47.92
CA TYR A 350 11.73 10.20 -48.15
C TYR A 350 11.89 11.01 -46.87
N GLN A 351 11.06 10.73 -45.88
CA GLN A 351 11.16 11.38 -44.57
C GLN A 351 12.45 11.00 -43.83
N LEU A 352 12.93 9.77 -43.98
CA LEU A 352 14.20 9.32 -43.39
C LEU A 352 15.43 9.92 -44.09
N ALA A 353 15.31 10.25 -45.37
CA ALA A 353 16.43 10.83 -46.17
C ALA A 353 16.56 12.36 -45.98
N LYS A 354 15.61 13.00 -45.40
CA LYS A 354 15.55 14.45 -45.16
C LYS A 354 16.11 14.81 -43.80
#